data_6ac8bec889a1439a00d23929c0d6440d
#
_entry.id   6ac8bec889a1439a00d23929c0d6440d
#
_cell.length_a   1.000
_cell.length_b   1.000
_cell.length_c   1.000
_cell.angle_alpha   90.00
_cell.angle_beta   90.00
_cell.angle_gamma   90.00
#
_symmetry.space_group_name_H-M   'P 1'
#
loop_
_entity.id
_entity.type
_entity.pdbx_description
1 polymer ?
#
loop_
_entity_poly.entity_id
_entity_poly.type
_entity_poly.pdbx_seq_one_letter_code
_entity_poly.pdbx_strand_id
1 'polypeptide(L)'
;GFDYLGEPTPYNAHWPAHASYFGIFDLVGLPKDRAWLYTARWSGKPVLHLLPHWTWPGREGLSTPVHVYTNYNSVELFVNGVSAGIRTRSGSKFRLTWDDVTYAPGELSAVARDASGKELAQETVRTASAPAELALSADRTTLSADGEDLAFVTVSVLDRNGSLQPHADHT
;
A
#
# COMPACT_ATOMS: atom_id res chain seq x y z
N GLY A 1 5.20 5.40 -15.32
CA GLY A 1 4.06 5.92 -16.03
C GLY A 1 2.74 5.79 -15.30
N PHE A 2 1.75 6.47 -15.82
CA PHE A 2 0.38 6.40 -15.34
C PHE A 2 -0.38 5.29 -16.07
N ASP A 3 -1.45 4.80 -15.48
CA ASP A 3 -2.47 4.09 -16.23
C ASP A 3 -3.13 5.04 -17.21
N TYR A 4 -3.73 4.50 -18.27
CA TYR A 4 -4.47 5.27 -19.27
C TYR A 4 -5.85 4.64 -19.49
N LEU A 5 -6.76 5.46 -20.02
CA LEU A 5 -8.13 5.03 -20.31
C LEU A 5 -8.17 4.03 -21.46
N GLY A 6 -8.88 2.93 -21.22
CA GLY A 6 -9.02 1.85 -22.17
C GLY A 6 -7.74 1.05 -22.38
N GLU A 7 -7.88 -0.13 -22.88
CA GLU A 7 -6.79 -0.99 -23.32
C GLU A 7 -7.26 -1.79 -24.51
N PRO A 8 -6.53 -1.77 -25.64
CA PRO A 8 -6.93 -2.56 -26.78
C PRO A 8 -6.79 -4.07 -26.47
N THR A 9 -7.77 -4.83 -26.92
CA THR A 9 -7.64 -6.29 -26.97
C THR A 9 -6.40 -6.67 -27.80
N PRO A 10 -5.71 -7.79 -27.57
CA PRO A 10 -6.25 -9.03 -26.99
C PRO A 10 -5.88 -9.29 -25.53
N TYR A 11 -5.20 -8.39 -24.84
CA TYR A 11 -4.63 -8.68 -23.52
C TYR A 11 -5.66 -8.76 -22.40
N ASN A 12 -6.89 -8.36 -22.68
CA ASN A 12 -7.95 -8.38 -21.70
C ASN A 12 -9.18 -9.11 -22.26
N ALA A 13 -9.55 -10.22 -21.62
CA ALA A 13 -10.75 -10.98 -21.96
C ALA A 13 -12.04 -10.21 -21.66
N HIS A 14 -11.96 -9.07 -21.00
CA HIS A 14 -13.07 -8.24 -20.56
C HIS A 14 -13.08 -6.91 -21.33
N TRP A 15 -13.59 -6.93 -22.52
CA TRP A 15 -13.86 -5.71 -23.29
C TRP A 15 -15.24 -5.13 -22.91
N PRO A 16 -15.34 -3.79 -22.77
CA PRO A 16 -14.26 -2.80 -22.84
C PRO A 16 -13.43 -2.74 -21.56
N ALA A 17 -12.11 -2.66 -21.69
CA ALA A 17 -11.24 -2.41 -20.56
C ALA A 17 -11.37 -0.93 -20.13
N HIS A 18 -11.65 -0.69 -18.88
CA HIS A 18 -11.82 0.67 -18.35
C HIS A 18 -10.49 1.40 -18.22
N ALA A 19 -9.42 0.68 -17.85
CA ALA A 19 -8.08 1.23 -17.66
C ALA A 19 -7.01 0.21 -17.99
N SER A 20 -5.81 0.69 -18.31
CA SER A 20 -4.62 -0.14 -18.28
C SER A 20 -4.19 -0.43 -16.84
N TYR A 21 -3.29 -1.42 -16.66
CA TYR A 21 -2.79 -1.83 -15.34
C TYR A 21 -1.26 -1.67 -15.20
N PHE A 22 -0.61 -1.11 -16.21
CA PHE A 22 0.85 -1.06 -16.29
C PHE A 22 1.48 0.09 -15.50
N GLY A 23 0.71 1.15 -15.26
CA GLY A 23 1.17 2.33 -14.56
C GLY A 23 1.62 2.03 -13.13
N ILE A 24 2.53 2.82 -12.62
CA ILE A 24 2.87 2.89 -11.19
C ILE A 24 1.98 3.88 -10.44
N PHE A 25 1.25 4.70 -11.19
CA PHE A 25 0.16 5.54 -10.75
C PHE A 25 -1.12 5.14 -11.49
N ASP A 26 -2.25 5.26 -10.85
CA ASP A 26 -3.54 5.02 -11.47
C ASP A 26 -4.00 6.17 -12.39
N LEU A 27 -5.25 6.12 -12.87
CA LEU A 27 -5.81 7.13 -13.78
C LEU A 27 -5.93 8.53 -13.17
N VAL A 28 -6.03 8.62 -11.85
CA VAL A 28 -6.19 9.88 -11.11
C VAL A 28 -4.92 10.30 -10.39
N GLY A 29 -3.81 9.58 -10.61
CA GLY A 29 -2.50 9.92 -10.08
C GLY A 29 -2.21 9.35 -8.69
N LEU A 30 -3.04 8.46 -8.16
CA LEU A 30 -2.74 7.79 -6.89
C LEU A 30 -1.62 6.76 -7.07
N PRO A 31 -0.64 6.72 -6.17
CA PRO A 31 0.47 5.78 -6.25
C PRO A 31 0.01 4.35 -5.95
N LYS A 32 0.35 3.42 -6.83
CA LYS A 32 0.25 1.99 -6.55
C LYS A 32 1.45 1.54 -5.73
N ASP A 33 1.40 0.36 -5.11
CA ASP A 33 2.51 -0.17 -4.30
C ASP A 33 3.87 -0.05 -5.00
N ARG A 34 3.92 -0.34 -6.29
CA ARG A 34 5.17 -0.29 -7.06
C ARG A 34 5.79 1.11 -7.13
N ALA A 35 5.03 2.18 -6.96
CA ALA A 35 5.57 3.54 -6.91
C ALA A 35 6.55 3.71 -5.74
N TRP A 36 6.27 3.06 -4.61
CA TRP A 36 7.13 3.09 -3.43
C TRP A 36 8.46 2.36 -3.63
N LEU A 37 8.49 1.31 -4.47
CA LEU A 37 9.75 0.67 -4.86
C LEU A 37 10.66 1.64 -5.63
N TYR A 38 10.09 2.38 -6.57
CA TYR A 38 10.84 3.41 -7.32
C TYR A 38 11.26 4.57 -6.42
N THR A 39 10.37 5.01 -5.53
CA THR A 39 10.69 6.05 -4.54
C THR A 39 11.84 5.63 -3.64
N ALA A 40 11.83 4.40 -3.14
CA ALA A 40 12.92 3.84 -2.31
C ALA A 40 14.26 3.81 -3.07
N ARG A 41 14.22 3.61 -4.39
CA ARG A 41 15.43 3.52 -5.22
C ARG A 41 15.99 4.87 -5.64
N TRP A 42 15.14 5.85 -5.92
CA TRP A 42 15.55 7.06 -6.64
C TRP A 42 15.42 8.36 -5.84
N SER A 43 14.54 8.43 -4.85
CA SER A 43 14.25 9.73 -4.23
C SER A 43 15.24 10.16 -3.15
N GLY A 44 16.02 9.26 -2.58
CA GLY A 44 16.85 9.53 -1.38
C GLY A 44 16.04 9.80 -0.10
N LYS A 45 14.71 9.92 -0.18
CA LYS A 45 13.83 10.07 0.99
C LYS A 45 13.69 8.73 1.71
N PRO A 46 13.52 8.75 3.04
CA PRO A 46 13.21 7.53 3.80
C PRO A 46 11.91 6.90 3.28
N VAL A 47 11.95 5.60 3.01
CA VAL A 47 10.80 4.81 2.55
C VAL A 47 10.72 3.52 3.34
N LEU A 48 9.56 3.27 3.90
CA LEU A 48 9.15 1.99 4.46
C LEU A 48 7.71 1.78 3.98
N HIS A 49 7.48 0.86 3.06
CA HIS A 49 6.13 0.61 2.51
C HIS A 49 5.80 -0.87 2.58
N LEU A 50 4.81 -1.17 3.40
CA LEU A 50 4.35 -2.52 3.74
C LEU A 50 3.19 -2.92 2.84
N LEU A 51 3.29 -4.08 2.20
CA LEU A 51 2.24 -4.65 1.36
C LEU A 51 2.16 -6.17 1.53
N PRO A 52 0.99 -6.78 1.26
CA PRO A 52 -0.29 -6.20 0.86
C PRO A 52 -1.05 -5.57 2.04
N HIS A 53 -2.26 -5.04 1.78
CA HIS A 53 -3.21 -4.76 2.87
C HIS A 53 -3.47 -6.02 3.70
N TRP A 54 -3.96 -5.85 4.94
CA TRP A 54 -4.12 -7.00 5.86
C TRP A 54 -5.60 -7.32 6.16
N THR A 55 -6.45 -7.24 5.12
CA THR A 55 -7.88 -7.60 5.20
C THR A 55 -8.16 -8.68 4.16
N TRP A 56 -8.15 -9.93 4.58
CA TRP A 56 -8.32 -11.10 3.72
C TRP A 56 -9.34 -12.07 4.31
N PRO A 57 -10.65 -11.76 4.27
CA PRO A 57 -11.68 -12.65 4.80
C PRO A 57 -11.62 -14.06 4.17
N GLY A 58 -11.67 -15.09 5.00
CA GLY A 58 -11.61 -16.47 4.55
C GLY A 58 -10.21 -17.00 4.20
N ARG A 59 -9.15 -16.24 4.51
CA ARG A 59 -7.77 -16.71 4.34
C ARG A 59 -7.05 -16.98 5.66
N GLU A 60 -7.77 -17.01 6.76
CA GLU A 60 -7.23 -17.29 8.09
C GLU A 60 -6.44 -18.60 8.10
N GLY A 61 -5.21 -18.56 8.59
CA GLY A 61 -4.31 -19.73 8.64
C GLY A 61 -3.58 -20.04 7.32
N LEU A 62 -3.89 -19.36 6.22
CA LEU A 62 -3.20 -19.57 4.95
C LEU A 62 -1.94 -18.71 4.85
N SER A 63 -0.94 -19.23 4.13
CA SER A 63 0.26 -18.46 3.79
C SER A 63 -0.11 -17.26 2.91
N THR A 64 0.39 -16.10 3.29
CA THR A 64 0.19 -14.84 2.59
C THR A 64 1.54 -14.13 2.49
N PRO A 65 2.18 -14.10 1.32
CA PRO A 65 3.45 -13.41 1.15
C PRO A 65 3.35 -11.94 1.50
N VAL A 66 4.33 -11.46 2.26
CA VAL A 66 4.45 -10.04 2.66
C VAL A 66 5.70 -9.45 2.05
N HIS A 67 5.58 -8.26 1.53
CA HIS A 67 6.70 -7.50 0.98
C HIS A 67 6.82 -6.16 1.69
N VAL A 68 8.06 -5.67 1.79
CA VAL A 68 8.34 -4.31 2.23
C VAL A 68 9.25 -3.66 1.21
N TYR A 69 8.80 -2.54 0.64
CA TYR A 69 9.63 -1.69 -0.21
C TYR A 69 10.31 -0.65 0.68
N THR A 70 11.64 -0.66 0.68
CA THR A 70 12.38 0.16 1.64
C THR A 70 13.78 0.49 1.14
N ASN A 71 14.31 1.63 1.60
CA ASN A 71 15.72 1.98 1.54
C ASN A 71 16.42 1.88 2.91
N TYR A 72 15.72 1.48 3.96
CA TYR A 72 16.34 1.10 5.22
C TYR A 72 17.10 -0.21 5.09
N ASN A 73 18.15 -0.38 5.90
CA ASN A 73 19.03 -1.55 5.80
C ASN A 73 18.43 -2.81 6.44
N SER A 74 17.67 -2.68 7.50
CA SER A 74 17.08 -3.81 8.22
C SER A 74 15.64 -3.52 8.60
N VAL A 75 14.78 -4.51 8.41
CA VAL A 75 13.36 -4.46 8.77
C VAL A 75 12.95 -5.74 9.46
N GLU A 76 12.25 -5.62 10.57
CA GLU A 76 11.59 -6.71 11.27
C GLU A 76 10.09 -6.65 11.01
N LEU A 77 9.51 -7.80 10.68
CA LEU A 77 8.08 -7.95 10.43
C LEU A 77 7.40 -8.55 11.66
N PHE A 78 6.22 -8.04 11.99
CA PHE A 78 5.40 -8.55 13.08
C PHE A 78 3.98 -8.84 12.62
N VAL A 79 3.41 -9.94 13.09
CA VAL A 79 1.98 -10.28 12.95
C VAL A 79 1.40 -10.34 14.36
N ASN A 80 0.47 -9.45 14.67
CA ASN A 80 -0.15 -9.34 15.99
C ASN A 80 0.89 -9.27 17.13
N GLY A 81 1.96 -8.50 16.91
CA GLY A 81 3.05 -8.32 17.87
C GLY A 81 4.07 -9.47 17.94
N VAL A 82 3.85 -10.57 17.21
CA VAL A 82 4.79 -11.68 17.14
C VAL A 82 5.73 -11.50 15.96
N SER A 83 7.05 -11.56 16.18
CA SER A 83 8.05 -11.39 15.13
C SER A 83 7.96 -12.54 14.12
N ALA A 84 7.86 -12.17 12.85
CA ALA A 84 7.98 -13.05 11.68
C ALA A 84 9.42 -13.04 11.13
N GLY A 85 10.34 -12.42 11.86
CA GLY A 85 11.76 -12.40 11.55
C GLY A 85 12.23 -11.13 10.86
N ILE A 86 13.56 -10.99 10.87
CA ILE A 86 14.27 -9.84 10.31
C ILE A 86 14.74 -10.14 8.90
N ARG A 87 14.65 -9.15 8.02
CA ARG A 87 15.27 -9.17 6.70
C ARG A 87 16.19 -7.97 6.54
N THR A 88 17.36 -8.22 5.95
CA THR A 88 18.36 -7.19 5.66
C THR A 88 18.46 -6.97 4.17
N ARG A 89 18.47 -5.72 3.78
CA ARG A 89 18.64 -5.33 2.39
C ARG A 89 20.05 -5.64 1.90
N SER A 90 20.17 -6.27 0.75
CA SER A 90 21.45 -6.55 0.11
C SER A 90 21.61 -5.81 -1.20
N GLY A 91 22.69 -5.05 -1.33
CA GLY A 91 23.03 -4.33 -2.56
C GLY A 91 21.91 -3.40 -3.03
N SER A 92 21.52 -3.56 -4.30
CA SER A 92 20.50 -2.74 -4.96
C SER A 92 19.07 -3.28 -4.80
N LYS A 93 18.83 -4.25 -3.92
CA LYS A 93 17.50 -4.78 -3.67
C LYS A 93 16.75 -3.88 -2.69
N PHE A 94 15.65 -3.30 -3.11
CA PHE A 94 14.79 -2.40 -2.33
C PHE A 94 13.46 -3.04 -1.95
N ARG A 95 13.33 -4.36 -2.16
CA ARG A 95 12.21 -5.19 -1.74
C ARG A 95 12.72 -6.28 -0.80
N LEU A 96 12.17 -6.32 0.39
CA LEU A 96 12.32 -7.41 1.34
C LEU A 96 11.07 -8.29 1.27
N THR A 97 11.22 -9.61 1.45
CA THR A 97 10.14 -10.58 1.25
C THR A 97 10.11 -11.58 2.41
N TRP A 98 8.89 -11.83 2.90
CA TRP A 98 8.55 -12.93 3.79
C TRP A 98 7.50 -13.78 3.07
N ASP A 99 7.90 -14.97 2.59
CA ASP A 99 7.05 -15.77 1.70
C ASP A 99 5.99 -16.59 2.46
N ASP A 100 6.27 -16.94 3.73
CA ASP A 100 5.49 -17.90 4.51
C ASP A 100 4.83 -17.26 5.74
N VAL A 101 4.27 -16.05 5.59
CA VAL A 101 3.56 -15.40 6.68
C VAL A 101 2.15 -15.97 6.77
N THR A 102 1.83 -16.60 7.89
CA THR A 102 0.46 -17.08 8.13
C THR A 102 -0.47 -15.90 8.39
N TYR A 103 -1.51 -15.78 7.59
CA TYR A 103 -2.52 -14.73 7.80
C TYR A 103 -3.31 -14.98 9.07
N ALA A 104 -3.35 -13.98 9.92
CA ALA A 104 -4.24 -13.89 11.07
C ALA A 104 -4.80 -12.46 11.11
N PRO A 105 -6.13 -12.29 11.25
CA PRO A 105 -6.72 -10.97 11.40
C PRO A 105 -6.08 -10.19 12.56
N GLY A 106 -5.98 -8.88 12.39
CA GLY A 106 -5.36 -8.00 13.38
C GLY A 106 -4.38 -7.04 12.75
N GLU A 107 -3.15 -7.03 13.24
CA GLU A 107 -2.13 -6.07 12.86
C GLU A 107 -0.95 -6.76 12.16
N LEU A 108 -0.55 -6.20 11.02
CA LEU A 108 0.72 -6.48 10.38
C LEU A 108 1.57 -5.21 10.45
N SER A 109 2.76 -5.29 11.04
CA SER A 109 3.65 -4.13 11.14
C SER A 109 5.07 -4.46 10.71
N ALA A 110 5.72 -3.47 10.07
CA ALA A 110 7.11 -3.50 9.67
C ALA A 110 7.87 -2.42 10.44
N VAL A 111 8.98 -2.80 11.06
CA VAL A 111 9.81 -1.89 11.86
C VAL A 111 11.21 -1.86 11.28
N ALA A 112 11.61 -0.69 10.78
CA ALA A 112 12.99 -0.46 10.34
C ALA A 112 13.87 -0.11 11.53
N ARG A 113 15.05 -0.75 11.59
CA ARG A 113 16.01 -0.54 12.69
C ARG A 113 17.40 -0.23 12.16
N ASP A 114 18.17 0.52 12.93
CA ASP A 114 19.59 0.70 12.68
C ASP A 114 20.43 -0.47 13.24
N ALA A 115 21.75 -0.38 13.07
CA ALA A 115 22.68 -1.41 13.52
C ALA A 115 22.73 -1.57 15.07
N SER A 116 22.28 -0.56 15.82
CA SER A 116 22.17 -0.61 17.27
C SER A 116 20.87 -1.23 17.78
N GLY A 117 19.92 -1.52 16.85
CA GLY A 117 18.57 -2.00 17.16
C GLY A 117 17.56 -0.89 17.42
N LYS A 118 17.98 0.39 17.32
CA LYS A 118 17.08 1.53 17.48
C LYS A 118 16.07 1.59 16.31
N GLU A 119 14.83 1.79 16.65
CA GLU A 119 13.77 2.01 15.68
C GLU A 119 13.95 3.33 14.91
N LEU A 120 13.87 3.26 13.60
CA LEU A 120 13.99 4.39 12.69
C LEU A 120 12.64 4.78 12.06
N ALA A 121 11.80 3.79 11.77
CA ALA A 121 10.48 3.96 11.21
C ALA A 121 9.62 2.72 11.47
N GLN A 122 8.31 2.92 11.51
CA GLN A 122 7.33 1.84 11.56
C GLN A 122 6.19 2.14 10.58
N GLU A 123 5.72 1.10 9.91
CA GLU A 123 4.47 1.12 9.14
C GLU A 123 3.58 -0.03 9.58
N THR A 124 2.29 0.22 9.65
CA THR A 124 1.32 -0.73 10.17
C THR A 124 0.07 -0.73 9.31
N VAL A 125 -0.38 -1.92 8.92
CA VAL A 125 -1.67 -2.16 8.28
C VAL A 125 -2.53 -3.04 9.19
N ARG A 126 -3.84 -2.80 9.19
CA ARG A 126 -4.78 -3.50 10.07
C ARG A 126 -5.88 -4.17 9.27
N THR A 127 -6.34 -5.28 9.77
CA THR A 127 -7.55 -5.91 9.25
C THR A 127 -8.75 -5.01 9.56
N ALA A 128 -9.39 -4.54 8.51
CA ALA A 128 -10.59 -3.73 8.62
C ALA A 128 -11.82 -4.59 8.93
N SER A 129 -12.69 -4.06 9.75
CA SER A 129 -14.02 -4.61 9.99
C SER A 129 -15.03 -4.14 8.93
N ALA A 130 -16.34 -4.30 9.17
CA ALA A 130 -17.36 -3.82 8.25
C ALA A 130 -17.24 -2.31 7.99
N PRO A 131 -17.56 -1.85 6.76
CA PRO A 131 -17.60 -0.43 6.42
C PRO A 131 -18.48 0.35 7.39
N ALA A 132 -18.03 1.53 7.83
CA ALA A 132 -18.74 2.34 8.81
C ALA A 132 -18.84 3.81 8.45
N GLU A 133 -17.85 4.37 7.73
CA GLU A 133 -17.86 5.78 7.36
C GLU A 133 -17.16 6.04 6.03
N LEU A 134 -17.47 7.20 5.44
CA LEU A 134 -16.75 7.77 4.31
C LEU A 134 -15.88 8.92 4.80
N ALA A 135 -14.57 8.82 4.55
CA ALA A 135 -13.63 9.89 4.79
C ALA A 135 -13.30 10.61 3.48
N LEU A 136 -13.24 11.93 3.54
CA LEU A 136 -12.86 12.78 2.42
C LEU A 136 -11.53 13.46 2.74
N SER A 137 -10.60 13.41 1.80
CA SER A 137 -9.31 14.08 1.91
C SER A 137 -9.02 14.83 0.63
N ALA A 138 -8.82 16.15 0.72
CA ALA A 138 -8.45 16.98 -0.41
C ALA A 138 -6.94 17.26 -0.40
N ASP A 139 -6.33 17.30 -1.59
CA ASP A 139 -4.91 17.65 -1.76
C ASP A 139 -4.64 19.12 -1.41
N ARG A 140 -5.66 19.97 -1.51
CA ARG A 140 -5.63 21.40 -1.13
C ARG A 140 -7.01 21.86 -0.66
N THR A 141 -7.01 22.87 0.19
CA THR A 141 -8.24 23.42 0.78
C THR A 141 -8.61 24.82 0.25
N THR A 142 -7.75 25.38 -0.60
CA THR A 142 -7.96 26.70 -1.22
C THR A 142 -7.77 26.58 -2.72
N LEU A 143 -8.69 27.15 -3.49
CA LEU A 143 -8.66 27.22 -4.93
C LEU A 143 -8.69 28.67 -5.39
N SER A 144 -8.02 28.97 -6.50
CA SER A 144 -8.17 30.23 -7.22
C SER A 144 -9.47 30.21 -8.03
N ALA A 145 -10.21 31.30 -8.01
CA ALA A 145 -11.47 31.40 -8.78
C ALA A 145 -11.18 31.85 -10.23
N ASP A 146 -10.31 31.14 -10.93
CA ASP A 146 -9.88 31.44 -12.30
C ASP A 146 -10.49 30.53 -13.37
N GLY A 147 -11.23 29.48 -12.95
CA GLY A 147 -11.83 28.50 -13.84
C GLY A 147 -10.87 27.40 -14.31
N GLU A 148 -9.62 27.41 -13.88
CA GLU A 148 -8.57 26.45 -14.27
C GLU A 148 -8.03 25.67 -13.08
N ASP A 149 -8.07 26.25 -11.87
CA ASP A 149 -7.51 25.62 -10.66
C ASP A 149 -8.41 24.48 -10.17
N LEU A 150 -7.80 23.36 -9.77
CA LEU A 150 -8.49 22.11 -9.41
C LEU A 150 -8.00 21.60 -8.05
N ALA A 151 -8.90 20.97 -7.29
CA ALA A 151 -8.55 20.14 -6.15
C ALA A 151 -8.96 18.69 -6.42
N PHE A 152 -8.13 17.76 -6.00
CA PHE A 152 -8.44 16.34 -6.02
C PHE A 152 -8.93 15.91 -4.66
N VAL A 153 -10.11 15.29 -4.62
CA VAL A 153 -10.71 14.77 -3.39
C VAL A 153 -10.68 13.26 -3.43
N THR A 154 -9.94 12.66 -2.49
CA THR A 154 -9.93 11.22 -2.29
C THR A 154 -11.07 10.85 -1.34
N VAL A 155 -11.90 9.89 -1.76
CA VAL A 155 -12.95 9.29 -0.94
C VAL A 155 -12.44 7.93 -0.46
N SER A 156 -12.44 7.71 0.84
CA SER A 156 -12.03 6.46 1.46
C SER A 156 -13.19 5.86 2.25
N VAL A 157 -13.38 4.55 2.14
CA VAL A 157 -14.31 3.82 2.98
C VAL A 157 -13.53 3.27 4.17
N LEU A 158 -13.94 3.64 5.37
CA LEU A 158 -13.29 3.24 6.60
C LEU A 158 -14.20 2.38 7.46
N ASP A 159 -13.60 1.55 8.29
CA ASP A 159 -14.30 0.88 9.38
C ASP A 159 -14.44 1.82 10.60
N ARG A 160 -15.13 1.34 11.64
CA ARG A 160 -15.33 2.11 12.88
C ARG A 160 -14.04 2.51 13.61
N ASN A 161 -12.92 1.88 13.30
CA ASN A 161 -11.61 2.14 13.89
C ASN A 161 -10.73 3.03 13.00
N GLY A 162 -11.27 3.53 11.87
CA GLY A 162 -10.55 4.32 10.89
C GLY A 162 -9.63 3.51 9.98
N SER A 163 -9.73 2.18 9.96
CA SER A 163 -8.96 1.35 9.04
C SER A 163 -9.61 1.35 7.65
N LEU A 164 -8.80 1.51 6.62
CA LEU A 164 -9.26 1.46 5.23
C LEU A 164 -9.85 0.07 4.92
N GLN A 165 -11.08 0.05 4.38
CA GLN A 165 -11.76 -1.17 3.96
C GLN A 165 -11.54 -1.42 2.47
N PRO A 166 -10.58 -2.31 2.10
CA PRO A 166 -10.17 -2.48 0.71
C PRO A 166 -11.16 -3.24 -0.16
N HIS A 167 -12.14 -3.90 0.46
CA HIS A 167 -13.17 -4.70 -0.22
C HIS A 167 -14.56 -4.02 -0.23
N ALA A 168 -14.62 -2.73 0.14
CA ALA A 168 -15.88 -2.01 0.11
C ALA A 168 -16.31 -1.82 -1.36
N ASP A 169 -17.37 -2.51 -1.73
CA ASP A 169 -18.02 -2.43 -3.04
C ASP A 169 -19.44 -1.91 -2.82
N HIS A 170 -19.60 -0.60 -3.01
CA HIS A 170 -20.89 0.08 -2.84
C HIS A 170 -21.31 0.61 -4.19
N THR A 171 -21.97 -0.24 -4.97
CA THR A 171 -22.66 0.13 -6.21
C THR A 171 -24.07 0.60 -5.94
#